data_7f90c66473a5a49d7528acf53c89543d
#
_entry.id   7f90c66473a5a49d7528acf53c89543d
#
_cell.length_a   1.000
_cell.length_b   1.000
_cell.length_c   1.000
_cell.angle_alpha   90.00
_cell.angle_beta   90.00
_cell.angle_gamma   90.00
#
_symmetry.space_group_name_H-M   'P 1'
#
loop_
_entity.id
_entity.type
_entity.pdbx_description
1 polymer ?
#
loop_
_entity_poly.entity_id
_entity_poly.type
_entity_poly.pdbx_seq_one_letter_code
_entity_poly.pdbx_strand_id
1 'polypeptide(L)'
;MKRLYLIALFTLVCGAVPAQENGNRDAQNRIVRSPYETNRLFDNIFVGVAGGINLYFGEHDSQGKFGKRLAPALDIHVGKWFTSSIGARVGYTGLQAKGWTTAGTMYAKKQDGDWFQEKFGVSYLHADALWNFSNAVSGYKEERTWNFMPFAGVGWARSYGNDTHDNEIGFDVGLLNVVRLCKALDLTLEARCLLVNQRFDGVSGGRIGEGMLSVTAGLAYKFNRRGFTRVSKPQAVDFTPYLDRIRRLEENNNDLASKNTALSDENEKLRN
;
A
#
# COMPACT_ATOMS: atom_id res chain seq x y z
N MET A 1 16.09 10.83 29.21
CA MET A 1 15.52 11.97 28.49
C MET A 1 15.70 11.90 26.97
N LYS A 2 16.74 11.28 26.41
CA LYS A 2 16.97 11.20 24.94
C LYS A 2 15.98 10.28 24.18
N ARG A 3 15.26 9.39 24.86
CA ARG A 3 14.26 8.48 24.23
C ARG A 3 12.90 9.15 23.93
N LEU A 4 12.61 10.29 24.56
CA LEU A 4 11.34 11.02 24.34
C LEU A 4 11.32 11.81 23.02
N TYR A 5 12.47 12.27 22.52
CA TYR A 5 12.54 13.07 21.30
C TYR A 5 12.26 12.28 20.03
N LEU A 6 12.57 10.97 20.00
CA LEU A 6 12.28 10.11 18.84
C LEU A 6 10.78 9.84 18.70
N ILE A 7 10.10 9.68 19.85
CA ILE A 7 8.64 9.50 19.90
C ILE A 7 7.93 10.81 19.54
N ALA A 8 8.45 11.96 20.00
CA ALA A 8 7.88 13.28 19.68
C ALA A 8 8.01 13.65 18.20
N LEU A 9 9.11 13.27 17.52
CA LEU A 9 9.27 13.47 16.09
C LEU A 9 8.27 12.61 15.30
N PHE A 10 7.97 11.41 15.77
CA PHE A 10 7.02 10.49 15.15
C PHE A 10 5.57 10.99 15.30
N THR A 11 5.22 11.58 16.45
CA THR A 11 3.89 12.15 16.71
C THR A 11 3.65 13.47 15.96
N LEU A 12 4.69 14.25 15.69
CA LEU A 12 4.57 15.52 14.96
C LEU A 12 4.23 15.31 13.46
N VAL A 13 4.68 14.20 12.86
CA VAL A 13 4.36 13.83 11.48
C VAL A 13 2.93 13.28 11.36
N CYS A 14 2.37 12.71 12.43
CA CYS A 14 0.99 12.20 12.46
C CYS A 14 -0.07 13.28 12.71
N GLY A 15 0.31 14.46 13.23
CA GLY A 15 -0.62 15.47 13.73
C GLY A 15 -1.23 16.43 12.70
N ALA A 16 -0.75 16.44 11.46
CA ALA A 16 -1.23 17.37 10.44
C ALA A 16 -1.89 16.62 9.26
N VAL A 17 -2.98 15.90 9.54
CA VAL A 17 -3.89 15.48 8.48
C VAL A 17 -4.96 16.54 8.33
N PRO A 18 -4.89 17.45 7.35
CA PRO A 18 -6.06 18.25 7.04
C PRO A 18 -7.14 17.25 6.62
N ALA A 19 -8.28 17.29 7.31
CA ALA A 19 -9.49 16.60 6.88
C ALA A 19 -9.88 17.19 5.52
N GLN A 20 -9.36 16.59 4.45
CA GLN A 20 -9.72 16.98 3.09
C GLN A 20 -11.12 16.50 2.80
N GLU A 21 -12.03 17.44 2.68
CA GLU A 21 -13.45 17.23 2.41
C GLU A 21 -13.72 16.51 1.08
N ASN A 22 -14.61 15.52 1.16
CA ASN A 22 -15.67 15.23 0.20
C ASN A 22 -15.31 14.77 -1.22
N GLY A 23 -14.85 13.51 -1.36
CA GLY A 23 -14.83 12.86 -2.68
C GLY A 23 -15.82 11.69 -2.85
N ASN A 24 -16.39 11.13 -1.77
CA ASN A 24 -17.24 9.94 -1.81
C ASN A 24 -18.27 9.93 -0.69
N ARG A 25 -18.94 11.04 -0.49
CA ARG A 25 -20.04 11.14 0.46
C ARG A 25 -21.35 11.31 -0.30
N ASP A 26 -22.40 10.66 0.18
CA ASP A 26 -23.77 10.85 -0.34
C ASP A 26 -24.33 12.22 0.11
N ALA A 27 -25.55 12.53 -0.34
CA ALA A 27 -26.24 13.75 0.05
C ALA A 27 -26.47 13.86 1.58
N GLN A 28 -26.34 12.77 2.32
CA GLN A 28 -26.42 12.69 3.78
C GLN A 28 -25.04 12.68 4.45
N ASN A 29 -23.98 13.05 3.73
CA ASN A 29 -22.61 13.12 4.23
C ASN A 29 -22.00 11.77 4.68
N ARG A 30 -22.56 10.61 4.28
CA ARG A 30 -22.08 9.28 4.61
C ARG A 30 -21.09 8.81 3.57
N ILE A 31 -20.05 8.07 3.99
CA ILE A 31 -19.05 7.49 3.07
C ILE A 31 -19.75 6.45 2.18
N VAL A 32 -19.76 6.70 0.88
CA VAL A 32 -20.32 5.73 -0.09
C VAL A 32 -19.33 4.57 -0.26
N ARG A 33 -19.73 3.38 0.12
CA ARG A 33 -18.96 2.13 0.03
C ARG A 33 -19.41 1.23 -1.11
N SER A 34 -19.66 1.79 -2.31
CA SER A 34 -19.93 0.93 -3.47
C SER A 34 -18.66 0.16 -3.86
N PRO A 35 -18.79 -1.08 -4.38
CA PRO A 35 -17.64 -1.85 -4.85
C PRO A 35 -16.90 -1.10 -5.98
N TYR A 36 -15.60 -1.32 -6.10
CA TYR A 36 -14.82 -0.83 -7.22
C TYR A 36 -14.89 -1.82 -8.38
N GLU A 37 -14.76 -1.31 -9.60
CA GLU A 37 -14.55 -2.15 -10.76
C GLU A 37 -13.30 -3.01 -10.56
N THR A 38 -13.35 -4.25 -11.01
CA THR A 38 -12.23 -5.19 -10.91
C THR A 38 -11.06 -4.67 -11.75
N ASN A 39 -9.88 -4.60 -11.15
CA ASN A 39 -8.66 -4.24 -11.84
C ASN A 39 -8.22 -5.35 -12.82
N ARG A 40 -7.74 -4.94 -13.99
CA ARG A 40 -7.01 -5.83 -14.88
C ARG A 40 -5.65 -6.17 -14.28
N LEU A 41 -5.02 -7.24 -14.81
CA LEU A 41 -3.74 -7.73 -14.28
C LEU A 41 -2.65 -6.64 -14.22
N PHE A 42 -2.58 -5.79 -15.23
CA PHE A 42 -1.55 -4.75 -15.36
C PHE A 42 -2.00 -3.36 -14.88
N ASP A 43 -3.20 -3.21 -14.33
CA ASP A 43 -3.66 -1.93 -13.77
C ASP A 43 -3.07 -1.69 -12.39
N ASN A 44 -2.83 -0.41 -12.05
CA ASN A 44 -2.35 0.04 -10.74
C ASN A 44 -1.03 -0.60 -10.28
N ILE A 45 -0.15 -0.95 -11.23
CA ILE A 45 1.22 -1.38 -10.96
C ILE A 45 2.10 -0.16 -10.74
N PHE A 46 3.02 -0.26 -9.79
CA PHE A 46 4.04 0.75 -9.53
C PHE A 46 5.41 0.12 -9.35
N VAL A 47 6.45 0.87 -9.67
CA VAL A 47 7.85 0.53 -9.41
C VAL A 47 8.46 1.69 -8.64
N GLY A 48 9.20 1.39 -7.59
CA GLY A 48 9.86 2.40 -6.77
C GLY A 48 11.35 2.13 -6.61
N VAL A 49 12.09 3.22 -6.43
CA VAL A 49 13.49 3.22 -6.04
C VAL A 49 13.71 4.29 -4.99
N ALA A 50 14.39 3.93 -3.91
CA ALA A 50 14.65 4.82 -2.79
C ALA A 50 16.07 4.58 -2.23
N GLY A 51 16.66 5.62 -1.70
CA GLY A 51 17.94 5.58 -0.99
C GLY A 51 17.80 6.16 0.40
N GLY A 52 18.68 5.77 1.31
CA GLY A 52 18.59 6.24 2.68
C GLY A 52 19.67 5.68 3.59
N ILE A 53 19.27 5.43 4.82
CA ILE A 53 20.16 4.96 5.88
C ILE A 53 19.57 3.74 6.60
N ASN A 54 20.46 2.82 6.97
CA ASN A 54 20.23 1.70 7.86
C ASN A 54 20.82 1.98 9.23
N LEU A 55 20.13 1.59 10.27
CA LEU A 55 20.56 1.57 11.65
C LEU A 55 20.33 0.18 12.22
N TYR A 56 21.38 -0.55 12.50
CA TYR A 56 21.34 -1.89 13.07
C TYR A 56 21.26 -1.85 14.59
N PHE A 57 20.54 -2.81 15.18
CA PHE A 57 20.31 -2.96 16.63
C PHE A 57 20.67 -4.38 17.05
N GLY A 58 21.97 -4.64 17.18
CA GLY A 58 22.53 -5.83 17.83
C GLY A 58 22.69 -5.66 19.33
N GLU A 59 23.29 -6.67 19.96
CA GLU A 59 23.40 -6.75 21.43
C GLU A 59 24.18 -5.60 22.08
N HIS A 60 25.27 -5.17 21.45
CA HIS A 60 26.24 -4.24 22.03
C HIS A 60 26.27 -2.87 21.34
N ASP A 61 25.34 -2.62 20.43
CA ASP A 61 25.30 -1.40 19.60
C ASP A 61 25.07 -0.11 20.38
N SER A 62 24.53 -0.19 21.59
CA SER A 62 24.32 0.97 22.47
C SER A 62 25.62 1.69 22.88
N GLN A 63 26.78 1.02 22.77
CA GLN A 63 28.08 1.56 23.14
C GLN A 63 28.67 2.47 22.06
N GLY A 64 28.30 2.25 20.79
CA GLY A 64 28.78 3.05 19.68
C GLY A 64 28.12 4.42 19.57
N LYS A 65 28.88 5.44 19.13
CA LYS A 65 28.33 6.76 18.78
C LYS A 65 27.31 6.61 17.64
N PHE A 66 26.12 7.19 17.78
CA PHE A 66 25.02 7.07 16.83
C PHE A 66 25.43 7.27 15.37
N GLY A 67 26.21 8.31 15.05
CA GLY A 67 26.65 8.59 13.69
C GLY A 67 27.56 7.52 13.08
N LYS A 68 28.30 6.76 13.90
CA LYS A 68 29.15 5.65 13.42
C LYS A 68 28.37 4.38 13.06
N ARG A 69 27.10 4.28 13.49
CA ARG A 69 26.19 3.15 13.24
C ARG A 69 25.39 3.31 11.95
N LEU A 70 25.32 4.52 11.41
CA LEU A 70 24.61 4.78 10.16
C LEU A 70 25.32 4.14 8.97
N ALA A 71 24.58 3.38 8.18
CA ALA A 71 25.04 2.74 6.97
C ALA A 71 24.10 3.11 5.80
N PRO A 72 24.58 3.09 4.53
CA PRO A 72 23.73 3.38 3.40
C PRO A 72 22.67 2.29 3.19
N ALA A 73 21.49 2.71 2.77
CA ALA A 73 20.37 1.88 2.39
C ALA A 73 19.94 2.13 0.94
N LEU A 74 19.51 1.07 0.28
CA LEU A 74 18.85 1.08 -1.02
C LEU A 74 17.57 0.26 -0.92
N ASP A 75 16.49 0.74 -1.51
CA ASP A 75 15.24 0.01 -1.67
C ASP A 75 14.81 0.05 -3.14
N ILE A 76 14.45 -1.09 -3.70
CA ILE A 76 13.90 -1.22 -5.05
C ILE A 76 12.75 -2.20 -4.98
N HIS A 77 11.58 -1.78 -5.46
CA HIS A 77 10.39 -2.62 -5.38
C HIS A 77 9.44 -2.45 -6.56
N VAL A 78 8.65 -3.48 -6.81
CA VAL A 78 7.51 -3.47 -7.70
C VAL A 78 6.28 -3.91 -6.93
N GLY A 79 5.19 -3.22 -7.13
CA GLY A 79 3.95 -3.52 -6.42
C GLY A 79 2.70 -3.28 -7.25
N LYS A 80 1.58 -3.72 -6.70
CA LYS A 80 0.26 -3.58 -7.30
C LYS A 80 -0.76 -3.24 -6.23
N TRP A 81 -1.64 -2.31 -6.54
CA TRP A 81 -2.83 -2.05 -5.76
C TRP A 81 -3.99 -2.90 -6.30
N PHE A 82 -4.53 -3.78 -5.47
CA PHE A 82 -5.69 -4.61 -5.79
C PHE A 82 -7.00 -3.87 -5.54
N THR A 83 -7.03 -3.06 -4.48
CA THR A 83 -8.13 -2.15 -4.15
C THR A 83 -7.56 -0.77 -3.85
N SER A 84 -8.40 0.21 -3.64
CA SER A 84 -7.97 1.55 -3.23
C SER A 84 -7.24 1.60 -1.88
N SER A 85 -7.38 0.53 -1.06
CA SER A 85 -6.83 0.48 0.29
C SER A 85 -5.86 -0.68 0.52
N ILE A 86 -5.86 -1.70 -0.35
CA ILE A 86 -5.03 -2.91 -0.18
C ILE A 86 -4.16 -3.10 -1.42
N GLY A 87 -2.89 -3.25 -1.20
CA GLY A 87 -1.89 -3.56 -2.20
C GLY A 87 -0.87 -4.58 -1.70
N ALA A 88 -0.01 -5.02 -2.59
CA ALA A 88 1.16 -5.81 -2.24
C ALA A 88 2.35 -5.35 -3.07
N ARG A 89 3.55 -5.57 -2.55
CA ARG A 89 4.79 -5.35 -3.28
C ARG A 89 5.79 -6.46 -3.00
N VAL A 90 6.69 -6.66 -3.93
CA VAL A 90 7.91 -7.44 -3.76
C VAL A 90 9.09 -6.52 -4.02
N GLY A 91 10.18 -6.71 -3.28
CA GLY A 91 11.30 -5.80 -3.40
C GLY A 91 12.57 -6.32 -2.78
N TYR A 92 13.58 -5.49 -2.94
CA TYR A 92 14.91 -5.64 -2.36
C TYR A 92 15.21 -4.42 -1.50
N THR A 93 15.59 -4.66 -0.26
CA THR A 93 16.11 -3.61 0.65
C THR A 93 17.47 -4.06 1.18
N GLY A 94 18.44 -3.15 1.23
CA GLY A 94 19.74 -3.53 1.77
C GLY A 94 20.81 -2.47 1.60
N LEU A 95 21.98 -2.89 1.37
CA LEU A 95 23.36 -2.46 1.12
C LEU A 95 24.26 -2.78 2.30
N GLN A 96 24.22 -2.07 3.42
CA GLN A 96 25.15 -2.23 4.52
C GLN A 96 24.49 -2.07 5.87
N ALA A 97 25.05 -2.77 6.86
CA ALA A 97 24.80 -2.55 8.29
C ALA A 97 26.13 -2.30 8.99
N LYS A 98 26.07 -1.61 10.10
CA LYS A 98 27.20 -1.36 11.01
C LYS A 98 26.76 -1.59 12.44
N GLY A 99 27.55 -2.38 13.16
CA GLY A 99 27.32 -2.74 14.55
C GLY A 99 28.58 -2.62 15.39
N TRP A 100 28.44 -3.01 16.65
CA TRP A 100 29.50 -3.09 17.64
C TRP A 100 29.36 -4.39 18.42
N THR A 101 30.48 -5.09 18.63
CA THR A 101 30.54 -6.36 19.36
C THR A 101 31.73 -6.39 20.30
N THR A 102 31.68 -7.25 21.33
CA THR A 102 32.79 -7.55 22.24
C THR A 102 33.65 -8.69 21.73
N ALA A 103 33.14 -9.51 20.81
CA ALA A 103 33.85 -10.65 20.26
C ALA A 103 34.43 -10.32 18.87
N GLY A 104 35.54 -10.90 18.53
CA GLY A 104 36.07 -10.86 17.16
C GLY A 104 35.21 -11.73 16.26
N THR A 105 34.09 -11.17 15.78
CA THR A 105 33.19 -11.86 14.86
C THR A 105 33.75 -11.89 13.44
N MET A 106 33.11 -12.67 12.55
CA MET A 106 33.44 -12.74 11.15
C MET A 106 33.34 -11.38 10.44
N TYR A 107 32.58 -10.43 10.97
CA TYR A 107 32.35 -9.09 10.42
C TYR A 107 33.14 -7.99 11.09
N ALA A 108 33.94 -8.31 12.15
CA ALA A 108 34.76 -7.34 12.87
C ALA A 108 35.84 -6.75 11.95
N LYS A 109 35.88 -5.43 11.83
CA LYS A 109 36.84 -4.73 10.97
C LYS A 109 37.88 -3.95 11.74
N LYS A 110 37.56 -3.37 12.87
CA LYS A 110 38.44 -2.50 13.64
C LYS A 110 38.14 -2.59 15.12
N GLN A 111 39.18 -2.76 15.92
CA GLN A 111 39.13 -2.62 17.36
C GLN A 111 39.15 -1.13 17.76
N ASP A 112 38.28 -0.76 18.69
CA ASP A 112 38.19 0.59 19.26
C ASP A 112 38.06 0.42 20.79
N GLY A 113 39.19 0.36 21.50
CA GLY A 113 39.25 -0.05 22.90
C GLY A 113 38.95 -1.53 23.05
N ASP A 114 37.97 -1.84 23.93
CA ASP A 114 37.51 -3.21 24.22
C ASP A 114 36.42 -3.68 23.23
N TRP A 115 36.09 -2.88 22.21
CA TRP A 115 35.00 -3.11 21.28
C TRP A 115 35.51 -3.30 19.86
N PHE A 116 34.83 -4.13 19.10
CA PHE A 116 35.06 -4.27 17.66
C PHE A 116 33.92 -3.62 16.87
N GLN A 117 34.29 -2.78 15.90
CA GLN A 117 33.34 -2.26 14.95
C GLN A 117 33.08 -3.29 13.87
N GLU A 118 31.82 -3.61 13.65
CA GLU A 118 31.36 -4.49 12.58
C GLU A 118 30.88 -3.69 11.39
N LYS A 119 31.11 -4.24 10.19
CA LYS A 119 30.60 -3.73 8.95
C LYS A 119 30.36 -4.89 8.00
N PHE A 120 29.10 -5.10 7.63
CA PHE A 120 28.71 -6.18 6.75
C PHE A 120 27.65 -5.71 5.72
N GLY A 121 27.56 -6.45 4.63
CA GLY A 121 26.51 -6.27 3.65
C GLY A 121 25.21 -6.89 4.10
N VAL A 122 24.09 -6.28 3.74
CA VAL A 122 22.74 -6.79 4.00
C VAL A 122 21.96 -6.82 2.68
N SER A 123 21.28 -7.92 2.45
CA SER A 123 20.36 -8.13 1.34
C SER A 123 19.06 -8.72 1.90
N TYR A 124 17.95 -8.04 1.66
CA TYR A 124 16.63 -8.49 2.09
C TYR A 124 15.67 -8.48 0.92
N LEU A 125 15.30 -9.68 0.45
CA LEU A 125 14.25 -9.89 -0.54
C LEU A 125 12.94 -10.12 0.19
N HIS A 126 11.95 -9.26 -0.05
CA HIS A 126 10.73 -9.24 0.75
C HIS A 126 9.46 -9.18 -0.09
N ALA A 127 8.38 -9.59 0.52
CA ALA A 127 7.02 -9.42 0.03
C ALA A 127 6.18 -8.78 1.14
N ASP A 128 5.59 -7.62 0.85
CA ASP A 128 4.86 -6.81 1.81
C ASP A 128 3.38 -6.68 1.41
N ALA A 129 2.51 -6.75 2.41
CA ALA A 129 1.13 -6.31 2.31
C ALA A 129 1.05 -4.83 2.70
N LEU A 130 0.48 -4.03 1.81
CA LEU A 130 0.33 -2.58 1.98
C LEU A 130 -1.12 -2.23 2.34
N TRP A 131 -1.30 -1.39 3.34
CA TRP A 131 -2.60 -0.88 3.71
C TRP A 131 -2.64 0.65 3.60
N ASN A 132 -3.34 1.17 2.60
CA ASN A 132 -3.57 2.61 2.50
C ASN A 132 -4.62 3.05 3.54
N PHE A 133 -4.11 3.38 4.74
CA PHE A 133 -4.92 3.81 5.87
C PHE A 133 -5.69 5.10 5.56
N SER A 134 -5.08 6.04 4.83
CA SER A 134 -5.73 7.29 4.44
C SER A 134 -6.98 7.04 3.60
N ASN A 135 -6.94 6.08 2.66
CA ASN A 135 -8.10 5.71 1.86
C ASN A 135 -9.12 4.87 2.63
N ALA A 136 -8.66 4.03 3.57
CA ALA A 136 -9.55 3.21 4.39
C ALA A 136 -10.43 4.05 5.30
N VAL A 137 -9.86 5.09 5.93
CA VAL A 137 -10.55 5.94 6.91
C VAL A 137 -11.34 7.07 6.25
N SER A 138 -10.73 7.81 5.32
CA SER A 138 -11.35 9.00 4.71
C SER A 138 -11.92 8.77 3.31
N GLY A 139 -12.00 7.52 2.86
CA GLY A 139 -12.48 7.17 1.53
C GLY A 139 -11.43 7.43 0.44
N TYR A 140 -11.62 6.81 -0.72
CA TYR A 140 -10.72 6.96 -1.85
C TYR A 140 -10.95 8.30 -2.55
N LYS A 141 -9.83 9.02 -2.77
CA LYS A 141 -9.78 10.22 -3.62
C LYS A 141 -8.61 10.06 -4.59
N GLU A 142 -8.90 10.13 -5.89
CA GLU A 142 -7.85 10.01 -6.91
C GLU A 142 -6.80 11.13 -6.79
N GLU A 143 -7.21 12.31 -6.41
CA GLU A 143 -6.34 13.51 -6.31
C GLU A 143 -5.71 13.72 -4.93
N ARG A 144 -5.80 12.75 -4.04
CA ARG A 144 -5.20 12.88 -2.71
C ARG A 144 -3.70 13.10 -2.82
N THR A 145 -3.22 14.21 -2.27
CA THR A 145 -1.81 14.59 -2.33
C THR A 145 -0.95 13.74 -1.41
N TRP A 146 -1.44 13.40 -0.21
CA TRP A 146 -0.69 12.63 0.77
C TRP A 146 -1.45 11.41 1.24
N ASN A 147 -0.75 10.28 1.28
CA ASN A 147 -1.25 9.01 1.77
C ASN A 147 -0.30 8.42 2.81
N PHE A 148 -0.87 7.95 3.91
CA PHE A 148 -0.21 7.22 4.97
C PHE A 148 -0.55 5.74 4.86
N MET A 149 0.49 4.89 4.79
CA MET A 149 0.35 3.47 4.46
C MET A 149 1.23 2.62 5.38
N PRO A 150 0.70 2.07 6.48
CA PRO A 150 1.37 1.01 7.19
C PRO A 150 1.49 -0.24 6.30
N PHE A 151 2.53 -1.01 6.53
CA PHE A 151 2.76 -2.28 5.85
C PHE A 151 3.40 -3.31 6.79
N ALA A 152 3.26 -4.58 6.42
CA ALA A 152 3.94 -5.69 7.04
C ALA A 152 4.34 -6.69 5.97
N GLY A 153 5.46 -7.36 6.19
CA GLY A 153 6.04 -8.27 5.23
C GLY A 153 6.85 -9.40 5.84
N VAL A 154 7.27 -10.27 4.97
CA VAL A 154 8.17 -11.38 5.24
C VAL A 154 9.12 -11.54 4.07
N GLY A 155 10.32 -11.98 4.35
CA GLY A 155 11.31 -12.16 3.29
C GLY A 155 12.52 -12.96 3.73
N TRP A 156 13.46 -13.03 2.82
CA TRP A 156 14.74 -13.68 3.01
C TRP A 156 15.83 -12.63 3.19
N ALA A 157 16.39 -12.62 4.40
CA ALA A 157 17.48 -11.74 4.79
C ALA A 157 18.82 -12.50 4.70
N ARG A 158 19.82 -11.85 4.13
CA ARG A 158 21.17 -12.35 4.05
C ARG A 158 22.16 -11.29 4.51
N SER A 159 23.00 -11.66 5.49
CA SER A 159 24.18 -10.92 5.85
C SER A 159 25.41 -11.50 5.13
N TYR A 160 26.35 -10.68 4.72
CA TYR A 160 27.56 -11.13 4.03
C TYR A 160 28.73 -10.20 4.24
N GLY A 161 29.93 -10.79 4.28
CA GLY A 161 31.21 -10.09 4.42
C GLY A 161 32.36 -11.04 4.72
N ASN A 162 33.58 -10.66 4.38
CA ASN A 162 34.81 -11.41 4.65
C ASN A 162 34.70 -12.92 4.28
N ASP A 163 34.17 -13.22 3.09
CA ASP A 163 33.96 -14.58 2.54
C ASP A 163 32.97 -15.46 3.33
N THR A 164 32.21 -14.87 4.25
CA THR A 164 31.17 -15.54 5.04
C THR A 164 29.80 -14.91 4.79
N HIS A 165 28.75 -15.68 5.03
CA HIS A 165 27.38 -15.23 4.93
C HIS A 165 26.47 -16.03 5.84
N ASP A 166 25.40 -15.38 6.28
CA ASP A 166 24.30 -16.06 6.96
C ASP A 166 22.97 -15.75 6.25
N ASN A 167 21.99 -16.64 6.40
CA ASN A 167 20.69 -16.54 5.73
C ASN A 167 19.59 -16.79 6.77
N GLU A 168 18.65 -15.87 6.86
CA GLU A 168 17.57 -15.91 7.82
C GLU A 168 16.24 -15.52 7.18
N ILE A 169 15.14 -15.99 7.78
CA ILE A 169 13.82 -15.46 7.48
C ILE A 169 13.62 -14.19 8.30
N GLY A 170 13.35 -13.09 7.63
CA GLY A 170 13.06 -11.81 8.25
C GLY A 170 11.57 -11.47 8.20
N PHE A 171 11.10 -10.81 9.25
CA PHE A 171 9.77 -10.19 9.29
C PHE A 171 9.97 -8.68 9.34
N ASP A 172 9.17 -7.95 8.60
CA ASP A 172 9.25 -6.52 8.61
C ASP A 172 7.89 -5.85 8.78
N VAL A 173 7.94 -4.71 9.44
CA VAL A 173 6.82 -3.80 9.57
C VAL A 173 7.30 -2.38 9.30
N GLY A 174 6.44 -1.55 8.78
CA GLY A 174 6.85 -0.18 8.52
C GLY A 174 5.71 0.75 8.15
N LEU A 175 6.14 1.98 7.87
CA LEU A 175 5.28 3.09 7.53
C LEU A 175 5.78 3.72 6.23
N LEU A 176 4.94 3.76 5.23
CA LEU A 176 5.19 4.38 3.96
C LEU A 176 4.33 5.66 3.84
N ASN A 177 4.98 6.80 3.70
CA ASN A 177 4.34 8.06 3.37
C ASN A 177 4.54 8.33 1.89
N VAL A 178 3.46 8.61 1.20
CA VAL A 178 3.45 8.85 -0.25
C VAL A 178 2.88 10.21 -0.52
N VAL A 179 3.68 11.07 -1.16
CA VAL A 179 3.26 12.41 -1.61
C VAL A 179 3.17 12.39 -3.12
N ARG A 180 1.99 12.65 -3.66
CA ARG A 180 1.74 12.68 -5.09
C ARG A 180 2.37 13.92 -5.73
N LEU A 181 3.31 13.73 -6.64
CA LEU A 181 3.91 14.81 -7.43
C LEU A 181 3.10 15.07 -8.70
N CYS A 182 2.68 13.98 -9.38
CA CYS A 182 1.81 14.04 -10.54
C CYS A 182 1.00 12.74 -10.69
N LYS A 183 0.23 12.58 -11.76
CA LYS A 183 -0.57 11.35 -11.97
C LYS A 183 0.27 10.09 -12.04
N ALA A 184 1.51 10.17 -12.49
CA ALA A 184 2.40 9.04 -12.72
C ALA A 184 3.47 8.87 -11.65
N LEU A 185 3.82 9.91 -10.90
CA LEU A 185 5.00 9.94 -10.04
C LEU A 185 4.64 10.36 -8.63
N ASP A 186 5.10 9.58 -7.68
CA ASP A 186 4.98 9.83 -6.25
C ASP A 186 6.37 9.98 -5.63
N LEU A 187 6.50 10.88 -4.67
CA LEU A 187 7.60 10.92 -3.71
C LEU A 187 7.27 9.98 -2.56
N THR A 188 8.23 9.17 -2.14
CA THR A 188 8.08 8.20 -1.05
C THR A 188 9.02 8.51 0.09
N LEU A 189 8.54 8.37 1.31
CA LEU A 189 9.35 8.36 2.54
C LEU A 189 8.92 7.15 3.36
N GLU A 190 9.84 6.23 3.56
CA GLU A 190 9.58 4.96 4.24
C GLU A 190 10.44 4.80 5.49
N ALA A 191 9.85 4.27 6.55
CA ALA A 191 10.53 3.76 7.71
C ALA A 191 10.17 2.28 7.87
N ARG A 192 11.16 1.39 7.79
CA ARG A 192 11.02 -0.07 7.86
C ARG A 192 11.80 -0.60 9.07
N CYS A 193 11.19 -1.43 9.86
CA CYS A 193 11.83 -2.20 10.92
C CYS A 193 11.87 -3.66 10.47
N LEU A 194 13.05 -4.17 10.19
CA LEU A 194 13.31 -5.57 9.89
C LEU A 194 13.69 -6.28 11.20
N LEU A 195 13.08 -7.41 11.45
CA LEU A 195 13.35 -8.32 12.56
C LEU A 195 13.91 -9.62 12.02
N VAL A 196 15.07 -10.01 12.48
CA VAL A 196 15.79 -11.24 12.11
C VAL A 196 16.19 -12.03 13.34
N ASN A 197 16.63 -13.26 13.15
CA ASN A 197 17.15 -14.07 14.23
C ASN A 197 18.49 -13.51 14.75
N GLN A 198 18.83 -13.82 16.00
CA GLN A 198 20.04 -13.41 16.72
C GLN A 198 21.38 -13.83 16.04
N ARG A 199 21.35 -14.67 15.02
CA ARG A 199 22.55 -15.12 14.31
C ARG A 199 22.93 -14.25 13.14
N PHE A 200 22.17 -13.22 12.86
CA PHE A 200 22.32 -12.43 11.65
C PHE A 200 23.66 -11.66 11.56
N ASP A 201 24.23 -11.29 12.70
CA ASP A 201 25.57 -10.69 12.79
C ASP A 201 26.70 -11.74 12.95
N GLY A 202 26.35 -13.03 13.00
CA GLY A 202 27.30 -14.12 13.21
C GLY A 202 27.62 -14.42 14.69
N VAL A 203 26.96 -13.78 15.64
CA VAL A 203 27.09 -14.04 17.06
C VAL A 203 25.90 -14.85 17.57
N SER A 204 26.15 -15.96 18.22
CA SER A 204 25.09 -16.77 18.84
C SER A 204 25.09 -16.53 20.34
N GLY A 205 24.07 -15.90 20.91
CA GLY A 205 23.85 -15.76 22.35
C GLY A 205 23.29 -14.40 22.76
N GLY A 206 22.35 -14.38 23.65
CA GLY A 206 21.88 -13.21 24.39
C GLY A 206 20.44 -12.81 24.16
N ARG A 207 20.05 -12.24 23.05
CA ARG A 207 18.68 -11.78 22.75
C ARG A 207 17.97 -12.67 21.73
N ILE A 208 16.64 -12.74 21.81
CA ILE A 208 15.80 -13.60 20.96
C ILE A 208 15.78 -13.14 19.49
N GLY A 209 16.23 -11.91 19.19
CA GLY A 209 16.25 -11.37 17.84
C GLY A 209 16.97 -10.05 17.72
N GLU A 210 17.38 -9.74 16.52
CA GLU A 210 18.04 -8.51 16.11
C GLU A 210 17.13 -7.69 15.22
N GLY A 211 17.37 -6.40 15.15
CA GLY A 211 16.55 -5.48 14.38
C GLY A 211 17.37 -4.53 13.54
N MET A 212 16.83 -4.17 12.38
CA MET A 212 17.39 -3.12 11.55
C MET A 212 16.29 -2.11 11.21
N LEU A 213 16.51 -0.84 11.54
CA LEU A 213 15.67 0.25 11.11
C LEU A 213 16.26 0.87 9.84
N SER A 214 15.49 0.89 8.78
CA SER A 214 15.81 1.57 7.53
C SER A 214 14.92 2.80 7.37
N VAL A 215 15.51 3.93 7.02
CA VAL A 215 14.75 5.12 6.63
C VAL A 215 15.20 5.51 5.23
N THR A 216 14.27 5.47 4.28
CA THR A 216 14.55 5.72 2.86
C THR A 216 13.61 6.76 2.28
N ALA A 217 14.11 7.52 1.33
CA ALA A 217 13.36 8.47 0.52
C ALA A 217 13.60 8.20 -0.97
N GLY A 218 12.57 8.29 -1.78
CA GLY A 218 12.67 7.92 -3.18
C GLY A 218 11.47 8.31 -4.02
N LEU A 219 11.38 7.70 -5.18
CA LEU A 219 10.35 7.94 -6.16
C LEU A 219 9.67 6.62 -6.55
N ALA A 220 8.36 6.67 -6.74
CA ALA A 220 7.57 5.56 -7.25
C ALA A 220 6.83 5.99 -8.52
N TYR A 221 7.02 5.23 -9.61
CA TYR A 221 6.34 5.44 -10.88
C TYR A 221 5.17 4.47 -11.04
N LYS A 222 4.00 5.00 -11.38
CA LYS A 222 2.76 4.25 -11.60
C LYS A 222 2.52 4.04 -13.10
N PHE A 223 2.39 2.77 -13.50
CA PHE A 223 2.13 2.38 -14.89
C PHE A 223 0.64 2.35 -15.21
N ASN A 224 0.30 2.38 -16.50
CA ASN A 224 -1.03 2.13 -17.06
C ASN A 224 -2.19 2.86 -16.35
N ARG A 225 -3.36 2.19 -16.26
CA ARG A 225 -4.54 2.71 -15.57
C ARG A 225 -4.20 2.96 -14.11
N ARG A 226 -4.36 4.21 -13.69
CA ARG A 226 -4.01 4.69 -12.36
C ARG A 226 -5.28 5.14 -11.67
N GLY A 227 -5.69 4.41 -10.65
CA GLY A 227 -6.87 4.75 -9.88
C GLY A 227 -7.95 3.66 -9.91
N PHE A 228 -9.02 3.91 -9.17
CA PHE A 228 -10.11 2.98 -8.96
C PHE A 228 -11.43 3.66 -9.29
N THR A 229 -12.15 3.11 -10.27
CA THR A 229 -13.49 3.54 -10.62
C THR A 229 -14.48 2.77 -9.76
N ARG A 230 -15.45 3.46 -9.16
CA ARG A 230 -16.55 2.78 -8.49
C ARG A 230 -17.53 2.26 -9.51
N VAL A 231 -18.08 1.08 -9.27
CA VAL A 231 -19.22 0.61 -10.04
C VAL A 231 -20.35 1.61 -9.83
N SER A 232 -20.71 2.33 -10.87
CA SER A 232 -21.91 3.15 -10.87
C SER A 232 -23.07 2.21 -10.61
N LYS A 233 -23.90 2.48 -9.58
CA LYS A 233 -25.18 1.79 -9.48
C LYS A 233 -25.86 2.01 -10.82
N PRO A 234 -26.37 0.97 -11.51
CA PRO A 234 -27.18 1.19 -12.69
C PRO A 234 -28.25 2.20 -12.28
N GLN A 235 -28.24 3.34 -12.97
CA GLN A 235 -29.30 4.33 -12.78
C GLN A 235 -30.57 3.55 -13.01
N ALA A 236 -31.46 3.51 -12.03
CA ALA A 236 -32.71 2.79 -12.17
C ALA A 236 -33.35 3.30 -13.47
N VAL A 237 -33.42 2.41 -14.45
CA VAL A 237 -34.01 2.78 -15.73
C VAL A 237 -35.44 3.12 -15.41
N ASP A 238 -35.84 4.36 -15.67
CA ASP A 238 -37.22 4.77 -15.52
C ASP A 238 -38.06 4.09 -16.63
N PHE A 239 -38.74 3.03 -16.25
CA PHE A 239 -39.63 2.29 -17.13
C PHE A 239 -40.99 2.95 -17.32
N THR A 240 -41.30 4.02 -16.59
CA THR A 240 -42.59 4.72 -16.64
C THR A 240 -43.03 5.07 -18.04
N PRO A 241 -42.14 5.65 -18.93
CA PRO A 241 -42.55 5.97 -20.31
C PRO A 241 -42.92 4.73 -21.15
N TYR A 242 -42.26 3.60 -20.86
CA TYR A 242 -42.54 2.34 -21.55
C TYR A 242 -43.83 1.71 -21.07
N LEU A 243 -44.11 1.75 -19.78
CA LEU A 243 -45.36 1.27 -19.19
C LEU A 243 -46.56 2.09 -19.67
N ASP A 244 -46.41 3.42 -19.79
CA ASP A 244 -47.44 4.30 -20.32
C ASP A 244 -47.71 4.04 -21.81
N ARG A 245 -46.64 3.68 -22.56
CA ARG A 245 -46.83 3.31 -23.98
C ARG A 245 -47.50 1.96 -24.13
N ILE A 246 -47.19 0.98 -23.29
CA ILE A 246 -47.84 -0.33 -23.27
C ILE A 246 -49.33 -0.13 -22.98
N ARG A 247 -49.69 0.62 -21.95
CA ARG A 247 -51.10 0.89 -21.56
C ARG A 247 -51.85 1.51 -22.73
N ARG A 248 -51.30 2.53 -23.39
CA ARG A 248 -51.95 3.15 -24.57
C ARG A 248 -52.10 2.19 -25.73
N LEU A 249 -51.18 1.29 -25.96
CA LEU A 249 -51.28 0.27 -27.00
C LEU A 249 -52.36 -0.77 -26.65
N GLU A 250 -52.50 -1.16 -25.39
CA GLU A 250 -53.56 -2.05 -24.91
C GLU A 250 -54.95 -1.41 -25.06
N GLU A 251 -55.09 -0.13 -24.69
CA GLU A 251 -56.32 0.64 -24.87
C GLU A 251 -56.73 0.71 -26.35
N ASN A 252 -55.79 1.05 -27.25
CA ASN A 252 -56.01 1.10 -28.70
C ASN A 252 -56.37 -0.28 -29.25
N ASN A 253 -55.73 -1.35 -28.79
CA ASN A 253 -56.06 -2.71 -29.25
C ASN A 253 -57.48 -3.13 -28.81
N ASN A 254 -57.89 -2.78 -27.62
CA ASN A 254 -59.25 -3.06 -27.13
C ASN A 254 -60.32 -2.26 -27.92
N ASP A 255 -60.02 -0.99 -28.24
CA ASP A 255 -60.91 -0.16 -29.09
C ASP A 255 -61.02 -0.72 -30.51
N LEU A 256 -59.87 -1.11 -31.13
CA LEU A 256 -59.86 -1.77 -32.42
C LEU A 256 -60.62 -3.10 -32.42
N ALA A 257 -60.44 -3.91 -31.37
CA ALA A 257 -61.20 -5.18 -31.25
C ALA A 257 -62.72 -4.92 -31.18
N SER A 258 -63.15 -3.94 -30.36
CA SER A 258 -64.55 -3.54 -30.26
C SER A 258 -65.12 -3.05 -31.60
N LYS A 259 -64.37 -2.20 -32.35
CA LYS A 259 -64.74 -1.74 -33.68
C LYS A 259 -64.84 -2.88 -34.70
N ASN A 260 -63.90 -3.82 -34.67
CA ASN A 260 -63.93 -4.99 -35.53
C ASN A 260 -65.17 -5.89 -35.27
N THR A 261 -65.51 -6.07 -34.01
CA THR A 261 -66.72 -6.82 -33.64
C THR A 261 -67.99 -6.09 -34.16
N ALA A 262 -68.05 -4.77 -33.94
CA ALA A 262 -69.22 -3.98 -34.46
C ALA A 262 -69.33 -4.00 -36.01
N LEU A 263 -68.17 -3.87 -36.70
CA LEU A 263 -68.18 -3.98 -38.18
C LEU A 263 -68.54 -5.39 -38.66
N SER A 264 -68.12 -6.43 -37.93
CA SER A 264 -68.51 -7.81 -38.26
C SER A 264 -70.00 -8.01 -38.13
N ASP A 265 -70.62 -7.52 -37.05
CA ASP A 265 -72.07 -7.58 -36.82
C ASP A 265 -72.85 -6.77 -37.85
N GLU A 266 -72.32 -5.61 -38.27
CA GLU A 266 -72.95 -4.79 -39.33
C GLU A 266 -72.87 -5.48 -40.68
N ASN A 267 -71.73 -6.06 -41.04
CA ASN A 267 -71.57 -6.84 -42.25
C ASN A 267 -72.50 -8.07 -42.32
N GLU A 268 -72.73 -8.73 -41.17
CA GLU A 268 -73.65 -9.84 -41.12
C GLU A 268 -75.09 -9.37 -41.33
N LYS A 269 -75.52 -8.23 -40.79
CA LYS A 269 -76.79 -7.62 -40.99
C LYS A 269 -77.04 -7.15 -42.46
N LEU A 270 -75.98 -6.76 -43.18
CA LEU A 270 -76.09 -6.36 -44.58
C LEU A 270 -76.10 -7.53 -45.56
N ARG A 271 -75.70 -8.72 -45.10
CA ARG A 271 -75.70 -9.96 -45.89
C ARG A 271 -77.01 -10.75 -45.81
N ASN A 272 -77.84 -10.52 -44.79
CA ASN A 272 -79.14 -11.08 -44.62
C ASN A 272 -80.23 -10.10 -45.15
#